data_37ab7ef417bfff31479f8bfcd8c1c2d9
#
_entry.id   37ab7ef417bfff31479f8bfcd8c1c2d9
#
_cell.length_a   1.000
_cell.length_b   1.000
_cell.length_c   1.000
_cell.angle_alpha   90.00
_cell.angle_beta   90.00
_cell.angle_gamma   90.00
#
_symmetry.space_group_name_H-M   'P 1'
#
loop_
_entity.id
_entity.type
_entity.pdbx_description
1 polymer ?
#
loop_
_entity_poly.entity_id
_entity_poly.type
_entity_poly.pdbx_seq_one_letter_code
_entity_poly.pdbx_strand_id
1 'polypeptide(L)'
;LLASSASLLLVAGLLISPLLGAIAAQASILTVAYALGGVPLVRGVLPAWLLLWLTIPPLGLDEWLVNRLQILASRSSSAVLDVIGIYHVPQGVVIKVHDRKLMVEEACSGIHSMLVIVSFTLFVVLWERCSIPRSIVLLSSAVVFVFLVNAMRILAVTFAWTQWKINLLEGLKHDVLGLAGVLLILGLLASGDQLFRSLIPPLRAFWTAQVEWIRALPLLKRRRRAAE
;
A
#
# COMPACT_ATOMS: atom_id res chain seq x y z
N LEU A 1 -23.32 -4.46 -25.24
CA LEU A 1 -22.13 -4.47 -24.36
C LEU A 1 -20.82 -4.46 -25.18
N LEU A 2 -20.58 -5.43 -26.09
CA LEU A 2 -19.36 -5.44 -26.93
C LEU A 2 -19.27 -4.20 -27.84
N ALA A 3 -20.37 -3.80 -28.47
CA ALA A 3 -20.42 -2.62 -29.28
C ALA A 3 -20.16 -1.33 -28.46
N SER A 4 -20.70 -1.26 -27.24
CA SER A 4 -20.47 -0.12 -26.34
C SER A 4 -19.03 -0.04 -25.84
N SER A 5 -18.36 -1.15 -25.55
CA SER A 5 -16.95 -1.14 -25.18
C SER A 5 -16.04 -0.79 -26.35
N ALA A 6 -16.37 -1.26 -27.56
CA ALA A 6 -15.64 -0.89 -28.78
C ALA A 6 -15.79 0.61 -29.12
N SER A 7 -17.02 1.17 -29.00
CA SER A 7 -17.23 2.61 -29.19
C SER A 7 -16.49 3.46 -28.17
N LEU A 8 -16.41 3.02 -26.90
CA LEU A 8 -15.67 3.71 -25.86
C LEU A 8 -14.15 3.72 -26.14
N LEU A 9 -13.61 2.61 -26.66
CA LEU A 9 -12.20 2.54 -27.09
C LEU A 9 -11.91 3.49 -28.27
N LEU A 10 -12.82 3.56 -29.24
CA LEU A 10 -12.69 4.49 -30.36
C LEU A 10 -12.72 5.95 -29.90
N VAL A 11 -13.65 6.30 -29.01
CA VAL A 11 -13.72 7.66 -28.43
C VAL A 11 -12.45 7.98 -27.63
N ALA A 12 -11.96 7.03 -26.83
CA ALA A 12 -10.73 7.22 -26.09
C ALA A 12 -9.51 7.44 -27.01
N GLY A 13 -9.45 6.72 -28.13
CA GLY A 13 -8.42 6.90 -29.16
C GLY A 13 -8.51 8.25 -29.85
N LEU A 14 -9.72 8.70 -30.19
CA LEU A 14 -9.95 10.02 -30.82
C LEU A 14 -9.60 11.19 -29.90
N LEU A 15 -9.87 11.05 -28.60
CA LEU A 15 -9.57 12.08 -27.61
C LEU A 15 -8.13 12.04 -27.11
N ILE A 16 -7.33 11.06 -27.52
CA ILE A 16 -5.93 10.85 -27.10
C ILE A 16 -5.81 10.88 -25.55
N SER A 17 -6.81 10.32 -24.87
CA SER A 17 -6.87 10.30 -23.40
C SER A 17 -6.43 8.94 -22.86
N PRO A 18 -5.26 8.82 -22.21
CA PRO A 18 -4.80 7.57 -21.62
C PRO A 18 -5.77 7.02 -20.56
N LEU A 19 -6.40 7.92 -19.79
CA LEU A 19 -7.38 7.54 -18.76
C LEU A 19 -8.63 6.91 -19.36
N LEU A 20 -9.22 7.55 -20.39
CA LEU A 20 -10.38 7.00 -21.06
C LEU A 20 -10.06 5.67 -21.76
N GLY A 21 -8.84 5.54 -22.32
CA GLY A 21 -8.34 4.30 -22.89
C GLY A 21 -8.24 3.18 -21.85
N ALA A 22 -7.70 3.49 -20.68
CA ALA A 22 -7.59 2.55 -19.58
C ALA A 22 -8.98 2.11 -19.06
N ILE A 23 -9.91 3.05 -18.84
CA ILE A 23 -11.30 2.74 -18.44
C ILE A 23 -12.00 1.87 -19.50
N ALA A 24 -11.84 2.20 -20.78
CA ALA A 24 -12.42 1.45 -21.88
C ALA A 24 -11.84 0.01 -21.95
N ALA A 25 -10.53 -0.15 -21.75
CA ALA A 25 -9.89 -1.47 -21.69
C ALA A 25 -10.42 -2.30 -20.52
N GLN A 26 -10.54 -1.70 -19.34
CA GLN A 26 -11.11 -2.36 -18.16
C GLN A 26 -12.57 -2.80 -18.35
N ALA A 27 -13.39 -1.94 -18.95
CA ALA A 27 -14.77 -2.28 -19.30
C ALA A 27 -14.83 -3.41 -20.32
N SER A 28 -13.91 -3.42 -21.30
CA SER A 28 -13.83 -4.47 -22.33
C SER A 28 -13.49 -5.82 -21.74
N ILE A 29 -12.55 -5.89 -20.79
CA ILE A 29 -12.18 -7.13 -20.09
C ILE A 29 -13.41 -7.76 -19.41
N LEU A 30 -14.19 -6.98 -18.66
CA LEU A 30 -15.40 -7.48 -18.00
C LEU A 30 -16.48 -7.89 -19.01
N THR A 31 -16.62 -7.12 -20.10
CA THR A 31 -17.58 -7.42 -21.17
C THR A 31 -17.25 -8.74 -21.85
N VAL A 32 -15.97 -8.98 -22.18
CA VAL A 32 -15.50 -10.25 -22.76
C VAL A 32 -15.68 -11.39 -21.79
N ALA A 33 -15.29 -11.21 -20.53
CA ALA A 33 -15.49 -12.24 -19.48
C ALA A 33 -16.98 -12.61 -19.35
N TYR A 34 -17.88 -11.62 -19.36
CA TYR A 34 -19.31 -11.88 -19.30
C TYR A 34 -19.83 -12.61 -20.56
N ALA A 35 -19.35 -12.23 -21.73
CA ALA A 35 -19.75 -12.87 -22.98
C ALA A 35 -19.30 -14.34 -23.08
N LEU A 36 -18.13 -14.69 -22.53
CA LEU A 36 -17.56 -16.02 -22.58
C LEU A 36 -18.10 -16.97 -21.51
N GLY A 37 -18.39 -16.49 -20.31
CA GLY A 37 -18.77 -17.37 -19.20
C GLY A 37 -19.78 -16.77 -18.21
N GLY A 38 -20.41 -15.65 -18.57
CA GLY A 38 -21.43 -14.99 -17.75
C GLY A 38 -20.90 -14.54 -16.38
N VAL A 39 -21.83 -14.41 -15.42
CA VAL A 39 -21.53 -13.96 -14.06
C VAL A 39 -20.47 -14.82 -13.33
N PRO A 40 -20.44 -16.15 -13.46
CA PRO A 40 -19.41 -16.97 -12.82
C PRO A 40 -17.98 -16.61 -13.24
N LEU A 41 -17.76 -16.40 -14.55
CA LEU A 41 -16.44 -16.02 -15.05
C LEU A 41 -16.05 -14.62 -14.63
N VAL A 42 -16.99 -13.66 -14.66
CA VAL A 42 -16.75 -12.29 -14.15
C VAL A 42 -16.30 -12.32 -12.69
N ARG A 43 -16.99 -13.09 -11.83
CA ARG A 43 -16.59 -13.25 -10.42
C ARG A 43 -15.21 -13.89 -10.25
N GLY A 44 -14.83 -14.79 -11.13
CA GLY A 44 -13.51 -15.44 -11.12
C GLY A 44 -12.38 -14.49 -11.49
N VAL A 45 -12.58 -13.62 -12.48
CA VAL A 45 -11.56 -12.66 -12.94
C VAL A 45 -11.56 -11.37 -12.14
N LEU A 46 -12.60 -11.09 -11.34
CA LEU A 46 -12.75 -9.84 -10.60
C LEU A 46 -11.54 -9.47 -9.72
N PRO A 47 -10.89 -10.40 -8.98
CA PRO A 47 -9.71 -10.09 -8.19
C PRO A 47 -8.54 -9.57 -9.06
N ALA A 48 -8.25 -10.24 -10.17
CA ALA A 48 -7.21 -9.83 -11.10
C ALA A 48 -7.57 -8.49 -11.79
N TRP A 49 -8.85 -8.30 -12.15
CA TRP A 49 -9.35 -7.08 -12.73
C TRP A 49 -9.23 -5.88 -11.77
N LEU A 50 -9.49 -6.06 -10.48
CA LEU A 50 -9.29 -5.03 -9.46
C LEU A 50 -7.82 -4.61 -9.36
N LEU A 51 -6.88 -5.56 -9.49
CA LEU A 51 -5.45 -5.24 -9.50
C LEU A 51 -5.05 -4.37 -10.70
N LEU A 52 -5.68 -4.57 -11.86
CA LEU A 52 -5.42 -3.75 -13.04
C LEU A 52 -5.81 -2.28 -12.85
N TRP A 53 -6.75 -1.95 -11.94
CA TRP A 53 -7.06 -0.57 -11.61
C TRP A 53 -5.90 0.20 -10.97
N LEU A 54 -4.97 -0.50 -10.33
CA LEU A 54 -3.75 0.10 -9.75
C LEU A 54 -2.77 0.59 -10.82
N THR A 55 -2.93 0.13 -12.08
CA THR A 55 -2.10 0.59 -13.21
C THR A 55 -2.60 1.91 -13.81
N ILE A 56 -3.79 2.35 -13.42
CA ILE A 56 -4.40 3.59 -13.92
C ILE A 56 -4.05 4.71 -12.96
N PRO A 57 -3.24 5.70 -13.38
CA PRO A 57 -2.91 6.83 -12.52
C PRO A 57 -4.21 7.62 -12.22
N PRO A 58 -4.53 7.87 -10.94
CA PRO A 58 -5.77 8.54 -10.54
C PRO A 58 -5.66 10.06 -10.78
N LEU A 59 -5.97 10.55 -11.99
CA LEU A 59 -6.25 11.97 -12.32
C LEU A 59 -5.36 13.01 -11.61
N GLY A 60 -4.03 12.78 -11.50
CA GLY A 60 -3.11 13.67 -10.79
C GLY A 60 -3.12 13.55 -9.25
N LEU A 61 -3.95 12.66 -8.68
CA LEU A 61 -3.89 12.34 -7.25
C LEU A 61 -2.59 11.62 -6.89
N ASP A 62 -2.01 10.92 -7.86
CA ASP A 62 -0.71 10.28 -7.75
C ASP A 62 0.38 11.33 -7.49
N GLU A 63 0.49 12.39 -8.31
CA GLU A 63 1.47 13.45 -8.12
C GLU A 63 1.27 14.20 -6.80
N TRP A 64 0.04 14.51 -6.45
CA TRP A 64 -0.28 15.16 -5.19
C TRP A 64 0.09 14.28 -3.97
N LEU A 65 -0.30 13.00 -3.99
CA LEU A 65 -0.01 12.05 -2.92
C LEU A 65 1.50 11.81 -2.80
N VAL A 66 2.16 11.65 -3.96
CA VAL A 66 3.60 11.54 -4.11
C VAL A 66 4.30 12.68 -3.39
N ASN A 67 3.98 13.91 -3.76
CA ASN A 67 4.61 15.10 -3.20
C ASN A 67 4.37 15.21 -1.68
N ARG A 68 3.15 14.89 -1.20
CA ARG A 68 2.84 14.89 0.23
C ARG A 68 3.63 13.84 1.01
N LEU A 69 3.75 12.64 0.48
CA LEU A 69 4.53 11.56 1.12
C LEU A 69 6.03 11.86 1.10
N GLN A 70 6.56 12.46 0.03
CA GLN A 70 7.96 12.88 -0.05
C GLN A 70 8.27 14.00 0.96
N ILE A 71 7.40 14.99 1.08
CA ILE A 71 7.56 16.05 2.08
C ILE A 71 7.50 15.47 3.50
N LEU A 72 6.57 14.56 3.76
CA LEU A 72 6.47 13.91 5.06
C LEU A 72 7.71 13.07 5.37
N ALA A 73 8.21 12.29 4.41
CA ALA A 73 9.43 11.51 4.55
C ALA A 73 10.65 12.41 4.79
N SER A 74 10.78 13.50 4.03
CA SER A 74 11.85 14.49 4.21
C SER A 74 11.82 15.10 5.61
N ARG A 75 10.66 15.53 6.10
CA ARG A 75 10.50 16.11 7.44
C ARG A 75 10.80 15.10 8.54
N SER A 76 10.30 13.86 8.41
CA SER A 76 10.55 12.82 9.40
C SER A 76 12.02 12.43 9.45
N SER A 77 12.68 12.32 8.29
CA SER A 77 14.11 12.03 8.23
C SER A 77 14.93 13.20 8.76
N SER A 78 14.54 14.45 8.46
CA SER A 78 15.18 15.66 9.01
C SER A 78 15.11 15.67 10.55
N ALA A 79 13.96 15.40 11.16
CA ALA A 79 13.82 15.34 12.60
C ALA A 79 14.74 14.27 13.25
N VAL A 80 14.93 13.13 12.59
CA VAL A 80 15.87 12.10 13.07
C VAL A 80 17.31 12.53 12.91
N LEU A 81 17.67 13.21 11.80
CA LEU A 81 19.02 13.74 11.57
C LEU A 81 19.39 14.82 12.62
N ASP A 82 18.41 15.64 13.05
CA ASP A 82 18.59 16.60 14.15
C ASP A 82 18.94 15.88 15.46
N VAL A 83 18.21 14.82 15.79
CA VAL A 83 18.47 14.01 17.00
C VAL A 83 19.87 13.36 16.97
N ILE A 84 20.31 12.91 15.79
CA ILE A 84 21.65 12.30 15.61
C ILE A 84 22.77 13.36 15.58
N GLY A 85 22.41 14.65 15.42
CA GLY A 85 23.38 15.75 15.39
C GLY A 85 24.07 15.92 14.01
N ILE A 86 23.45 15.45 12.93
CA ILE A 86 23.96 15.64 11.56
C ILE A 86 23.43 16.97 11.01
N TYR A 87 24.36 17.92 10.77
CA TYR A 87 23.98 19.22 10.19
C TYR A 87 23.43 19.05 8.76
N HIS A 88 22.21 19.52 8.56
CA HIS A 88 21.53 19.45 7.27
C HIS A 88 20.53 20.62 7.15
N VAL A 89 20.11 20.91 5.92
CA VAL A 89 19.10 21.94 5.61
C VAL A 89 18.00 21.32 4.78
N PRO A 90 16.78 21.15 5.35
CA PRO A 90 15.63 20.65 4.59
C PRO A 90 15.07 21.75 3.68
N GLN A 91 14.88 21.42 2.40
CA GLN A 91 14.29 22.30 1.37
C GLN A 91 13.18 21.54 0.64
N GLY A 92 12.00 21.42 1.25
CA GLY A 92 10.88 20.66 0.70
C GLY A 92 11.21 19.17 0.59
N VAL A 93 11.35 18.67 -0.64
CA VAL A 93 11.69 17.27 -0.95
C VAL A 93 13.21 17.04 -1.07
N VAL A 94 14.02 18.05 -0.78
CA VAL A 94 15.49 17.97 -0.85
C VAL A 94 16.07 18.14 0.55
N ILE A 95 17.00 17.29 0.93
CA ILE A 95 17.81 17.46 2.15
C ILE A 95 19.24 17.80 1.70
N LYS A 96 19.68 19.01 2.01
CA LYS A 96 21.05 19.43 1.73
C LYS A 96 21.94 19.05 2.92
N VAL A 97 22.96 18.22 2.68
CA VAL A 97 23.92 17.80 3.69
C VAL A 97 25.32 18.20 3.21
N HIS A 98 25.97 19.11 3.93
CA HIS A 98 27.24 19.73 3.50
C HIS A 98 27.12 20.30 2.08
N ASP A 99 27.92 19.80 1.14
CA ASP A 99 27.98 20.30 -0.24
C ASP A 99 27.08 19.53 -1.21
N ARG A 100 26.34 18.51 -0.73
CA ARG A 100 25.49 17.67 -1.59
C ARG A 100 24.01 17.89 -1.32
N LYS A 101 23.26 18.00 -2.42
CA LYS A 101 21.80 17.97 -2.40
C LYS A 101 21.35 16.51 -2.54
N LEU A 102 20.74 15.98 -1.51
CA LEU A 102 20.12 14.66 -1.54
C LEU A 102 18.65 14.87 -1.91
N MET A 103 18.30 14.60 -3.15
CA MET A 103 16.90 14.60 -3.56
C MET A 103 16.22 13.39 -2.95
N VAL A 104 15.17 13.62 -2.16
CA VAL A 104 14.36 12.54 -1.59
C VAL A 104 13.73 11.70 -2.70
N GLU A 105 13.48 12.30 -3.86
CA GLU A 105 12.99 11.62 -5.06
C GLU A 105 13.99 10.59 -5.61
N GLU A 106 15.27 10.95 -5.70
CA GLU A 106 16.34 10.03 -6.15
C GLU A 106 16.67 8.98 -5.08
N ALA A 107 16.69 9.40 -3.81
CA ALA A 107 16.90 8.47 -2.70
C ALA A 107 15.68 7.53 -2.48
N CYS A 108 14.52 8.01 -2.85
CA CYS A 108 13.24 7.41 -2.60
C CYS A 108 12.45 7.23 -3.90
N SER A 109 12.69 6.15 -4.62
CA SER A 109 11.66 5.62 -5.53
C SER A 109 10.43 5.08 -4.73
N GLY A 110 10.17 5.70 -3.55
CA GLY A 110 9.21 5.23 -2.54
C GLY A 110 7.80 5.03 -3.07
N ILE A 111 7.44 5.78 -4.13
CA ILE A 111 6.13 5.64 -4.75
C ILE A 111 6.03 4.37 -5.58
N HIS A 112 7.04 4.08 -6.38
CA HIS A 112 7.08 2.81 -7.11
C HIS A 112 7.07 1.64 -6.12
N SER A 113 7.86 1.71 -5.05
CA SER A 113 7.85 0.70 -3.99
C SER A 113 6.50 0.64 -3.28
N MET A 114 5.84 1.77 -3.02
CA MET A 114 4.52 1.82 -2.41
C MET A 114 3.46 1.16 -3.31
N LEU A 115 3.41 1.52 -4.59
CA LEU A 115 2.48 0.91 -5.54
C LEU A 115 2.72 -0.60 -5.65
N VAL A 116 3.97 -1.03 -5.78
CA VAL A 116 4.32 -2.45 -5.86
C VAL A 116 3.92 -3.20 -4.60
N ILE A 117 4.26 -2.71 -3.42
CA ILE A 117 3.96 -3.38 -2.15
C ILE A 117 2.46 -3.38 -1.85
N VAL A 118 1.75 -2.27 -2.08
CA VAL A 118 0.30 -2.21 -1.87
C VAL A 118 -0.41 -3.13 -2.86
N SER A 119 0.00 -3.16 -4.13
CA SER A 119 -0.54 -4.08 -5.15
C SER A 119 -0.30 -5.53 -4.78
N PHE A 120 0.91 -5.87 -4.35
CA PHE A 120 1.24 -7.22 -3.90
C PHE A 120 0.43 -7.61 -2.65
N THR A 121 0.31 -6.70 -1.69
CA THR A 121 -0.50 -6.95 -0.48
C THR A 121 -1.97 -7.14 -0.83
N LEU A 122 -2.51 -6.34 -1.75
CA LEU A 122 -3.88 -6.50 -2.23
C LEU A 122 -4.05 -7.84 -2.97
N PHE A 123 -3.07 -8.24 -3.78
CA PHE A 123 -3.06 -9.56 -4.41
C PHE A 123 -3.15 -10.68 -3.37
N VAL A 124 -2.31 -10.64 -2.32
CA VAL A 124 -2.33 -11.63 -1.23
C VAL A 124 -3.68 -11.64 -0.51
N VAL A 125 -4.23 -10.46 -0.20
CA VAL A 125 -5.55 -10.30 0.44
C VAL A 125 -6.65 -10.97 -0.38
N LEU A 126 -6.65 -10.75 -1.69
CA LEU A 126 -7.65 -11.32 -2.60
C LEU A 126 -7.43 -12.82 -2.82
N TRP A 127 -6.18 -13.25 -2.96
CA TRP A 127 -5.80 -14.64 -3.17
C TRP A 127 -6.15 -15.53 -1.97
N GLU A 128 -5.77 -15.09 -0.76
CA GLU A 128 -6.07 -15.79 0.49
C GLU A 128 -7.51 -15.59 0.99
N ARG A 129 -8.32 -14.79 0.29
CA ARG A 129 -9.69 -14.42 0.69
C ARG A 129 -9.73 -13.96 2.15
N CYS A 130 -8.85 -13.03 2.49
CA CYS A 130 -8.71 -12.52 3.85
C CYS A 130 -10.04 -11.93 4.36
N SER A 131 -10.29 -12.04 5.66
CA SER A 131 -11.40 -11.33 6.29
C SER A 131 -11.19 -9.82 6.25
N ILE A 132 -12.27 -9.04 6.21
CA ILE A 132 -12.20 -7.56 6.13
C ILE A 132 -11.25 -6.96 7.18
N PRO A 133 -11.31 -7.30 8.49
CA PRO A 133 -10.40 -6.71 9.47
C PRO A 133 -8.93 -7.06 9.20
N ARG A 134 -8.63 -8.30 8.75
CA ARG A 134 -7.27 -8.70 8.37
C ARG A 134 -6.78 -7.94 7.13
N SER A 135 -7.64 -7.74 6.14
CA SER A 135 -7.34 -6.98 4.93
C SER A 135 -6.98 -5.52 5.26
N ILE A 136 -7.78 -4.88 6.14
CA ILE A 136 -7.52 -3.51 6.57
C ILE A 136 -6.17 -3.42 7.30
N VAL A 137 -5.89 -4.33 8.22
CA VAL A 137 -4.62 -4.35 8.95
C VAL A 137 -3.44 -4.54 8.00
N LEU A 138 -3.52 -5.51 7.07
CA LEU A 138 -2.43 -5.77 6.12
C LEU A 138 -2.17 -4.57 5.20
N LEU A 139 -3.21 -3.99 4.60
CA LEU A 139 -3.07 -2.85 3.70
C LEU A 139 -2.56 -1.59 4.43
N SER A 140 -3.08 -1.33 5.64
CA SER A 140 -2.59 -0.22 6.46
C SER A 140 -1.12 -0.42 6.87
N SER A 141 -0.76 -1.64 7.27
CA SER A 141 0.63 -2.00 7.62
C SER A 141 1.56 -1.86 6.42
N ALA A 142 1.11 -2.22 5.21
CA ALA A 142 1.90 -2.05 3.99
C ALA A 142 2.28 -0.59 3.76
N VAL A 143 1.32 0.33 3.87
CA VAL A 143 1.57 1.78 3.73
C VAL A 143 2.55 2.28 4.80
N VAL A 144 2.33 1.90 6.06
CA VAL A 144 3.18 2.31 7.18
C VAL A 144 4.61 1.78 7.02
N PHE A 145 4.78 0.50 6.69
CA PHE A 145 6.11 -0.11 6.55
C PHE A 145 6.87 0.45 5.35
N VAL A 146 6.18 0.69 4.22
CA VAL A 146 6.80 1.37 3.07
C VAL A 146 7.32 2.73 3.48
N PHE A 147 6.50 3.52 4.18
CA PHE A 147 6.90 4.85 4.66
C PHE A 147 8.11 4.77 5.59
N LEU A 148 8.09 3.89 6.59
CA LEU A 148 9.17 3.73 7.56
C LEU A 148 10.48 3.28 6.91
N VAL A 149 10.43 2.24 6.08
CA VAL A 149 11.62 1.72 5.40
C VAL A 149 12.19 2.75 4.43
N ASN A 150 11.33 3.52 3.80
CA ASN A 150 11.75 4.60 2.93
C ASN A 150 12.44 5.73 3.71
N ALA A 151 11.90 6.14 4.84
CA ALA A 151 12.57 7.08 5.74
C ALA A 151 13.94 6.52 6.22
N MET A 152 14.02 5.24 6.57
CA MET A 152 15.28 4.58 6.90
C MET A 152 16.30 4.60 5.74
N ARG A 153 15.84 4.45 4.49
CA ARG A 153 16.72 4.58 3.30
C ARG A 153 17.34 5.97 3.20
N ILE A 154 16.54 7.02 3.39
CA ILE A 154 17.04 8.41 3.38
C ILE A 154 18.12 8.59 4.45
N LEU A 155 17.85 8.09 5.67
CA LEU A 155 18.80 8.15 6.78
C LEU A 155 20.09 7.38 6.45
N ALA A 156 19.97 6.17 5.91
CA ALA A 156 21.11 5.32 5.54
C ALA A 156 21.98 5.99 4.47
N VAL A 157 21.37 6.56 3.44
CA VAL A 157 22.08 7.32 2.38
C VAL A 157 22.79 8.53 2.96
N THR A 158 22.10 9.30 3.80
CA THR A 158 22.66 10.51 4.44
C THR A 158 23.82 10.14 5.36
N PHE A 159 23.66 9.11 6.17
CA PHE A 159 24.68 8.65 7.10
C PHE A 159 25.90 8.10 6.37
N ALA A 160 25.71 7.25 5.35
CA ALA A 160 26.80 6.72 4.54
C ALA A 160 27.61 7.82 3.85
N TRP A 161 26.93 8.85 3.35
CA TRP A 161 27.61 10.00 2.76
C TRP A 161 28.37 10.82 3.79
N THR A 162 27.77 11.08 4.95
CA THR A 162 28.37 11.93 5.98
C THR A 162 29.61 11.28 6.59
N GLN A 163 29.51 10.01 6.96
CA GLN A 163 30.57 9.31 7.70
C GLN A 163 31.64 8.71 6.80
N TRP A 164 31.24 8.13 5.66
CA TRP A 164 32.15 7.34 4.82
C TRP A 164 32.36 7.91 3.43
N LYS A 165 31.67 9.00 3.08
CA LYS A 165 31.67 9.58 1.71
C LYS A 165 31.24 8.58 0.63
N ILE A 166 30.48 7.56 1.03
CA ILE A 166 29.97 6.52 0.09
C ILE A 166 28.68 7.03 -0.55
N ASN A 167 28.66 7.06 -1.88
CA ASN A 167 27.46 7.35 -2.65
C ASN A 167 26.59 6.07 -2.78
N LEU A 168 25.41 6.08 -2.12
CA LEU A 168 24.41 5.01 -2.22
C LEU A 168 23.26 5.37 -3.15
N LEU A 169 23.32 6.52 -3.85
CA LEU A 169 22.26 6.97 -4.76
C LEU A 169 22.41 6.44 -6.18
N GLU A 170 23.57 5.90 -6.54
CA GLU A 170 23.91 5.56 -7.91
C GLU A 170 24.34 4.09 -8.05
N GLY A 171 24.03 3.52 -9.22
CA GLY A 171 24.47 2.20 -9.64
C GLY A 171 23.98 1.04 -8.76
N LEU A 172 24.72 -0.05 -8.76
CA LEU A 172 24.35 -1.29 -8.07
C LEU A 172 24.04 -1.11 -6.58
N LYS A 173 24.71 -0.16 -5.91
CA LYS A 173 24.46 0.11 -4.48
C LYS A 173 23.06 0.64 -4.23
N HIS A 174 22.54 1.48 -5.12
CA HIS A 174 21.18 1.98 -5.10
C HIS A 174 20.17 0.83 -5.26
N ASP A 175 20.39 -0.04 -6.24
CA ASP A 175 19.51 -1.15 -6.54
C ASP A 175 19.47 -2.18 -5.39
N VAL A 176 20.64 -2.50 -4.82
CA VAL A 176 20.75 -3.39 -3.66
C VAL A 176 20.04 -2.81 -2.44
N LEU A 177 20.20 -1.52 -2.17
CA LEU A 177 19.52 -0.84 -1.07
C LEU A 177 17.99 -0.84 -1.28
N GLY A 178 17.56 -0.63 -2.53
CA GLY A 178 16.16 -0.73 -2.93
C GLY A 178 15.56 -2.11 -2.70
N LEU A 179 16.25 -3.14 -3.21
CA LEU A 179 15.84 -4.54 -3.05
C LEU A 179 15.80 -4.96 -1.56
N ALA A 180 16.83 -4.60 -0.81
CA ALA A 180 16.87 -4.87 0.64
C ALA A 180 15.68 -4.22 1.38
N GLY A 181 15.30 -2.99 1.00
CA GLY A 181 14.12 -2.33 1.53
C GLY A 181 12.83 -3.08 1.22
N VAL A 182 12.64 -3.53 -0.03
CA VAL A 182 11.46 -4.33 -0.42
C VAL A 182 11.40 -5.64 0.36
N LEU A 183 12.51 -6.38 0.45
CA LEU A 183 12.57 -7.63 1.21
C LEU A 183 12.28 -7.43 2.70
N LEU A 184 12.77 -6.34 3.28
CA LEU A 184 12.48 -5.97 4.67
C LEU A 184 10.97 -5.71 4.86
N ILE A 185 10.33 -4.96 3.96
CA ILE A 185 8.90 -4.68 4.04
C ILE A 185 8.09 -5.98 3.94
N LEU A 186 8.42 -6.86 3.00
CA LEU A 186 7.74 -8.14 2.84
C LEU A 186 7.92 -9.03 4.09
N GLY A 187 9.11 -9.04 4.69
CA GLY A 187 9.38 -9.74 5.95
C GLY A 187 8.55 -9.19 7.12
N LEU A 188 8.46 -7.86 7.23
CA LEU A 188 7.64 -7.19 8.25
C LEU A 188 6.15 -7.47 8.05
N LEU A 189 5.65 -7.45 6.81
CA LEU A 189 4.27 -7.79 6.50
C LEU A 189 3.94 -9.24 6.84
N ALA A 190 4.81 -10.18 6.45
CA ALA A 190 4.63 -11.60 6.77
C ALA A 190 4.63 -11.85 8.28
N SER A 191 5.57 -11.22 9.01
CA SER A 191 5.65 -11.32 10.47
C SER A 191 4.43 -10.68 11.15
N GLY A 192 3.99 -9.53 10.67
CA GLY A 192 2.79 -8.84 11.17
C GLY A 192 1.51 -9.65 10.93
N ASP A 193 1.37 -10.28 9.76
CA ASP A 193 0.24 -11.16 9.45
C ASP A 193 0.25 -12.42 10.33
N GLN A 194 1.42 -13.02 10.56
CA GLN A 194 1.54 -14.16 11.46
C GLN A 194 1.16 -13.78 12.90
N LEU A 195 1.62 -12.63 13.39
CA LEU A 195 1.26 -12.09 14.69
C LEU A 195 -0.26 -11.84 14.79
N PHE A 196 -0.86 -11.23 13.77
CA PHE A 196 -2.30 -11.01 13.71
C PHE A 196 -3.08 -12.33 13.79
N ARG A 197 -2.67 -13.35 13.03
CA ARG A 197 -3.28 -14.69 13.06
C ARG A 197 -3.15 -15.37 14.43
N SER A 198 -2.06 -15.14 15.14
CA SER A 198 -1.85 -15.73 16.48
C SER A 198 -2.64 -15.03 17.58
N LEU A 199 -2.87 -13.72 17.48
CA LEU A 199 -3.57 -12.93 18.50
C LEU A 199 -5.10 -12.96 18.35
N ILE A 200 -5.63 -13.03 17.15
CA ILE A 200 -7.08 -12.94 16.90
C ILE A 200 -7.88 -14.13 17.47
N PRO A 201 -7.46 -15.40 17.35
CA PRO A 201 -8.20 -16.51 17.93
C PRO A 201 -8.41 -16.39 19.46
N PRO A 202 -7.38 -16.12 20.28
CA PRO A 202 -7.58 -15.96 21.72
C PRO A 202 -8.43 -14.74 22.07
N LEU A 203 -8.31 -13.63 21.33
CA LEU A 203 -9.18 -12.47 21.53
C LEU A 203 -10.64 -12.77 21.20
N ARG A 204 -10.92 -13.49 20.13
CA ARG A 204 -12.30 -13.93 19.81
C ARG A 204 -12.85 -14.85 20.88
N ALA A 205 -12.09 -15.82 21.34
CA ALA A 205 -12.50 -16.72 22.42
C ALA A 205 -12.80 -15.95 23.69
N PHE A 206 -11.98 -14.98 24.06
CA PHE A 206 -12.20 -14.10 25.19
C PHE A 206 -13.52 -13.31 25.06
N TRP A 207 -13.75 -12.66 23.90
CA TRP A 207 -14.97 -11.89 23.68
C TRP A 207 -16.23 -12.76 23.63
N THR A 208 -16.18 -13.96 23.02
CA THR A 208 -17.33 -14.87 23.01
C THR A 208 -17.68 -15.36 24.41
N ALA A 209 -16.68 -15.68 25.22
CA ALA A 209 -16.88 -16.05 26.62
C ALA A 209 -17.53 -14.91 27.44
N GLN A 210 -17.07 -13.66 27.23
CA GLN A 210 -17.66 -12.48 27.89
C GLN A 210 -19.12 -12.26 27.47
N VAL A 211 -19.42 -12.38 26.18
CA VAL A 211 -20.79 -12.23 25.66
C VAL A 211 -21.70 -13.34 26.19
N GLU A 212 -21.21 -14.58 26.26
CA GLU A 212 -21.96 -15.70 26.84
C GLU A 212 -22.22 -15.51 28.33
N TRP A 213 -21.22 -15.04 29.08
CA TRP A 213 -21.36 -14.71 30.48
C TRP A 213 -22.42 -13.61 30.71
N ILE A 214 -22.39 -12.52 29.90
CA ILE A 214 -23.42 -11.46 29.95
C ILE A 214 -24.82 -12.02 29.63
N ARG A 215 -24.93 -12.89 28.62
CA ARG A 215 -26.22 -13.53 28.26
C ARG A 215 -26.74 -14.48 29.34
N ALA A 216 -25.84 -15.06 30.13
CA ALA A 216 -26.17 -15.96 31.20
C ALA A 216 -26.68 -15.24 32.49
N LEU A 217 -26.50 -13.90 32.57
CA LEU A 217 -26.96 -13.14 33.71
C LEU A 217 -28.48 -13.30 33.96
N PRO A 218 -28.90 -13.59 35.19
CA PRO A 218 -30.32 -13.90 35.55
C PRO A 218 -31.32 -12.81 35.13
N LEU A 219 -30.85 -11.56 35.11
CA LEU A 219 -31.68 -10.38 34.78
C LEU A 219 -32.10 -10.37 33.28
N LEU A 220 -31.22 -10.83 32.39
CA LEU A 220 -31.52 -10.90 30.96
C LEU A 220 -32.37 -12.14 30.61
N LYS A 221 -32.24 -13.24 31.34
CA LYS A 221 -33.10 -14.41 31.21
C LYS A 221 -34.57 -14.09 31.64
N ARG A 222 -34.75 -13.27 32.66
CA ARG A 222 -36.11 -12.85 33.09
C ARG A 222 -36.83 -11.99 32.04
N ARG A 223 -36.11 -11.09 31.34
CA ARG A 223 -36.72 -10.24 30.31
C ARG A 223 -37.18 -11.03 29.07
N ARG A 224 -36.48 -12.10 28.68
CA ARG A 224 -36.90 -12.96 27.56
C ARG A 224 -38.17 -13.76 27.90
N ARG A 225 -38.29 -14.33 29.11
CA ARG A 225 -39.48 -15.06 29.53
C ARG A 225 -40.72 -14.20 29.77
N ALA A 226 -40.58 -12.89 29.89
CA ALA A 226 -41.67 -11.94 30.01
C ALA A 226 -42.14 -11.37 28.64
N ALA A 227 -41.43 -11.68 27.56
CA ALA A 227 -41.71 -11.26 26.20
C ALA A 227 -42.23 -12.42 25.29
N GLU A 228 -42.21 -13.67 25.80
CA GLU A 228 -42.89 -14.87 25.26
C GLU A 228 -44.24 -15.07 25.97
#